data_f1afd7f97d281f9fa9f56348be712739
#
_entry.id   f1afd7f97d281f9fa9f56348be712739
#
_cell.length_a   1.000
_cell.length_b   1.000
_cell.length_c   1.000
_cell.angle_alpha   90.00
_cell.angle_beta   90.00
_cell.angle_gamma   90.00
#
_symmetry.space_group_name_H-M   'P 1'
#
loop_
_entity.id
_entity.type
_entity.pdbx_description
1 polymer ?
#
loop_
_entity_poly.entity_id
_entity_poly.type
_entity_poly.pdbx_seq_one_letter_code
_entity_poly.pdbx_strand_id
1 'polypeptide(L)'
;LEWAEVKKPYWTPEVILAEDDNKNIIGSLCVLIRKIPIFGNIMYASRGPVCDIHDLGVLEQLTKGAKELAKKYNAIVLRIEPDVESDDQEFRKYVTELGYKIKDDAKDFMDEIQPRYVFRLDISGKTEEEVMAGFHQKWRYNIRLAGRKGVTVKEGTREDLKEFHKIMVETGARDGFIIRPLEYFEKMYDNLAPEHMKLLLAYYEGKPISGVIPIFYGNKTW
;
A
#
# COMPACT_ATOMS: atom_id res chain seq x y z
N LEU A 1 9.73 -7.10 -4.35
CA LEU A 1 10.21 -7.87 -3.17
C LEU A 1 10.65 -6.96 -2.02
N GLU A 2 11.05 -5.73 -2.31
CA GLU A 2 11.58 -4.74 -1.37
C GLU A 2 10.58 -4.44 -0.24
N TRP A 3 9.28 -4.30 -0.58
CA TRP A 3 8.22 -4.15 0.43
C TRP A 3 8.13 -5.34 1.40
N ALA A 4 8.42 -6.53 0.92
CA ALA A 4 8.45 -7.72 1.75
C ALA A 4 9.56 -7.67 2.79
N GLU A 5 10.74 -7.10 2.45
CA GLU A 5 11.83 -6.88 3.40
C GLU A 5 11.45 -5.87 4.49
N VAL A 6 10.71 -4.82 4.14
CA VAL A 6 10.18 -3.86 5.12
C VAL A 6 9.31 -4.55 6.19
N LYS A 7 8.61 -5.63 5.84
CA LYS A 7 7.70 -6.34 6.76
C LYS A 7 8.40 -7.30 7.73
N LYS A 8 9.64 -7.70 7.44
CA LYS A 8 10.44 -8.53 8.38
C LYS A 8 10.83 -7.72 9.64
N PRO A 9 11.00 -8.34 10.81
CA PRO A 9 10.83 -9.77 11.10
C PRO A 9 9.40 -10.17 11.47
N TYR A 10 8.46 -9.23 11.51
CA TYR A 10 7.09 -9.48 12.01
C TYR A 10 6.24 -10.36 11.08
N TRP A 11 6.62 -10.39 9.79
CA TRP A 11 5.96 -11.17 8.77
C TRP A 11 6.99 -11.95 7.96
N THR A 12 6.65 -13.18 7.58
CA THR A 12 7.39 -13.98 6.62
C THR A 12 6.76 -13.80 5.24
N PRO A 13 7.44 -13.18 4.28
CA PRO A 13 6.92 -13.02 2.93
C PRO A 13 7.13 -14.29 2.11
N GLU A 14 6.13 -14.65 1.32
CA GLU A 14 6.18 -15.67 0.27
C GLU A 14 5.53 -15.12 -1.00
N VAL A 15 5.95 -15.61 -2.15
CA VAL A 15 5.37 -15.21 -3.44
C VAL A 15 4.92 -16.47 -4.17
N ILE A 16 3.67 -16.45 -4.64
CA ILE A 16 3.09 -17.46 -5.50
C ILE A 16 3.03 -16.86 -6.90
N LEU A 17 3.49 -17.61 -7.89
CA LEU A 17 3.47 -17.22 -9.30
C LEU A 17 2.55 -18.13 -10.07
N ALA A 18 1.81 -17.58 -11.02
CA ALA A 18 1.10 -18.30 -12.06
C ALA A 18 1.89 -18.15 -13.36
N GLU A 19 2.07 -19.24 -14.09
CA GLU A 19 2.82 -19.30 -15.34
C GLU A 19 1.94 -19.84 -16.46
N ASP A 20 2.17 -19.34 -17.68
CA ASP A 20 1.60 -19.94 -18.89
C ASP A 20 2.41 -21.19 -19.33
N ASP A 21 1.98 -21.82 -20.42
CA ASP A 21 2.64 -23.02 -20.99
C ASP A 21 4.07 -22.73 -21.45
N ASN A 22 4.42 -21.48 -21.71
CA ASN A 22 5.75 -21.04 -22.12
C ASN A 22 6.63 -20.58 -20.94
N LYS A 23 6.17 -20.76 -19.71
CA LYS A 23 6.84 -20.32 -18.48
C LYS A 23 6.91 -18.80 -18.28
N ASN A 24 6.08 -18.04 -18.97
CA ASN A 24 5.95 -16.63 -18.68
C ASN A 24 5.09 -16.44 -17.43
N ILE A 25 5.48 -15.50 -16.58
CA ILE A 25 4.68 -15.13 -15.40
C ILE A 25 3.47 -14.34 -15.86
N ILE A 26 2.26 -14.88 -15.62
CA ILE A 26 0.97 -14.28 -15.95
C ILE A 26 0.18 -13.84 -14.73
N GLY A 27 0.64 -14.16 -13.54
CA GLY A 27 0.03 -13.72 -12.30
C GLY A 27 0.94 -13.90 -11.10
N SER A 28 0.68 -13.15 -10.05
CA SER A 28 1.41 -13.26 -8.79
C SER A 28 0.52 -12.97 -7.58
N LEU A 29 0.87 -13.58 -6.45
CA LEU A 29 0.25 -13.31 -5.15
C LEU A 29 1.35 -13.23 -4.09
N CYS A 30 1.63 -12.02 -3.60
CA CYS A 30 2.53 -11.82 -2.47
C CYS A 30 1.77 -12.04 -1.17
N VAL A 31 2.21 -13.00 -0.38
CA VAL A 31 1.57 -13.39 0.86
C VAL A 31 2.48 -13.11 2.04
N LEU A 32 2.00 -12.35 2.98
CA LEU A 32 2.65 -12.10 4.26
C LEU A 32 2.08 -13.07 5.31
N ILE A 33 2.95 -13.83 5.97
CA ILE A 33 2.58 -14.85 6.95
C ILE A 33 2.99 -14.39 8.33
N ARG A 34 2.07 -14.44 9.28
CA ARG A 34 2.31 -14.05 10.66
C ARG A 34 1.82 -15.11 11.63
N LYS A 35 2.69 -15.47 12.57
CA LYS A 35 2.34 -16.36 13.68
C LYS A 35 1.45 -15.64 14.69
N ILE A 36 0.32 -16.25 15.00
CA ILE A 36 -0.55 -15.86 16.12
C ILE A 36 -0.35 -16.90 17.22
N PRO A 37 0.16 -16.54 18.39
CA PRO A 37 0.34 -17.50 19.48
C PRO A 37 -0.93 -18.27 19.76
N ILE A 38 -0.82 -19.59 19.94
CA ILE A 38 -1.93 -20.54 20.24
C ILE A 38 -2.83 -20.84 19.03
N PHE A 39 -3.09 -19.85 18.12
CA PHE A 39 -4.07 -19.99 17.05
C PHE A 39 -3.49 -20.47 15.71
N GLY A 40 -2.16 -20.50 15.54
CA GLY A 40 -1.51 -20.87 14.28
C GLY A 40 -1.00 -19.68 13.49
N ASN A 41 -1.01 -19.77 12.17
CA ASN A 41 -0.56 -18.67 11.31
C ASN A 41 -1.72 -18.05 10.55
N ILE A 42 -1.63 -16.77 10.29
CA ILE A 42 -2.49 -16.04 9.34
C ILE A 42 -1.71 -15.68 8.11
N MET A 43 -2.37 -15.65 6.99
CA MET A 43 -1.85 -15.24 5.69
C MET A 43 -2.59 -13.99 5.23
N TYR A 44 -1.85 -13.01 4.75
CA TYR A 44 -2.41 -11.74 4.26
C TYR A 44 -1.77 -11.34 2.95
N ALA A 45 -2.58 -11.08 1.94
CA ALA A 45 -2.15 -10.56 0.65
C ALA A 45 -2.75 -9.17 0.42
N SER A 46 -1.92 -8.15 0.64
CA SER A 46 -2.27 -6.75 0.42
C SER A 46 -2.26 -6.46 -1.07
N ARG A 47 -3.37 -5.94 -1.61
CA ARG A 47 -3.52 -5.57 -3.02
C ARG A 47 -3.24 -6.71 -4.02
N GLY A 48 -3.32 -7.95 -3.58
CA GLY A 48 -3.22 -9.13 -4.45
C GLY A 48 -4.54 -9.86 -4.58
N PRO A 49 -4.70 -10.73 -5.61
CA PRO A 49 -3.72 -11.09 -6.64
C PRO A 49 -3.44 -9.97 -7.66
N VAL A 50 -2.28 -10.06 -8.33
CA VAL A 50 -1.90 -9.22 -9.46
C VAL A 50 -1.87 -10.10 -10.70
N CYS A 51 -2.91 -10.02 -11.52
CA CYS A 51 -3.11 -10.82 -12.73
C CYS A 51 -4.24 -10.20 -13.56
N ASP A 52 -4.58 -10.80 -14.69
CA ASP A 52 -5.90 -10.60 -15.28
C ASP A 52 -6.95 -11.22 -14.33
N ILE A 53 -7.76 -10.36 -13.73
CA ILE A 53 -8.78 -10.78 -12.74
C ILE A 53 -9.96 -11.50 -13.39
N HIS A 54 -10.10 -11.44 -14.71
CA HIS A 54 -11.12 -12.15 -15.48
C HIS A 54 -10.58 -13.46 -16.10
N ASP A 55 -9.33 -13.82 -15.82
CA ASP A 55 -8.78 -15.13 -16.15
C ASP A 55 -8.95 -16.09 -14.95
N LEU A 56 -10.02 -16.91 -15.00
CA LEU A 56 -10.30 -17.90 -13.95
C LEU A 56 -9.15 -18.91 -13.78
N GLY A 57 -8.48 -19.31 -14.87
CA GLY A 57 -7.39 -20.29 -14.82
C GLY A 57 -6.18 -19.75 -14.04
N VAL A 58 -5.87 -18.47 -14.20
CA VAL A 58 -4.80 -17.80 -13.42
C VAL A 58 -5.20 -17.69 -11.95
N LEU A 59 -6.44 -17.32 -11.67
CA LEU A 59 -6.95 -17.25 -10.29
C LEU A 59 -6.96 -18.61 -9.61
N GLU A 60 -7.27 -19.70 -10.35
CA GLU A 60 -7.18 -21.08 -9.86
C GLU A 60 -5.75 -21.47 -9.50
N GLN A 61 -4.78 -21.19 -10.38
CA GLN A 61 -3.37 -21.48 -10.10
C GLN A 61 -2.89 -20.76 -8.83
N LEU A 62 -3.16 -19.47 -8.71
CA LEU A 62 -2.79 -18.66 -7.53
C LEU A 62 -3.48 -19.18 -6.26
N THR A 63 -4.76 -19.52 -6.35
CA THR A 63 -5.54 -20.09 -5.22
C THR A 63 -4.99 -21.45 -4.79
N LYS A 64 -4.63 -22.32 -5.74
CA LYS A 64 -4.00 -23.61 -5.45
C LYS A 64 -2.68 -23.42 -4.72
N GLY A 65 -1.79 -22.54 -5.22
CA GLY A 65 -0.54 -22.21 -4.55
C GLY A 65 -0.76 -21.67 -3.13
N ALA A 66 -1.79 -20.83 -2.95
CA ALA A 66 -2.15 -20.31 -1.64
C ALA A 66 -2.62 -21.40 -0.67
N LYS A 67 -3.37 -22.39 -1.14
CA LYS A 67 -3.78 -23.56 -0.34
C LYS A 67 -2.59 -24.45 0.05
N GLU A 68 -1.62 -24.63 -0.85
CA GLU A 68 -0.38 -25.36 -0.56
C GLU A 68 0.47 -24.61 0.47
N LEU A 69 0.59 -23.29 0.32
CA LEU A 69 1.29 -22.44 1.26
C LEU A 69 0.63 -22.46 2.65
N ALA A 70 -0.71 -22.45 2.70
CA ALA A 70 -1.46 -22.55 3.94
C ALA A 70 -1.16 -23.85 4.68
N LYS A 71 -1.05 -24.99 3.96
CA LYS A 71 -0.64 -26.29 4.55
C LYS A 71 0.79 -26.22 5.07
N LYS A 72 1.73 -25.70 4.26
CA LYS A 72 3.16 -25.56 4.64
C LYS A 72 3.33 -24.81 5.96
N TYR A 73 2.57 -23.74 6.14
CA TYR A 73 2.66 -22.87 7.32
C TYR A 73 1.63 -23.15 8.40
N ASN A 74 0.79 -24.18 8.27
CA ASN A 74 -0.33 -24.43 9.17
C ASN A 74 -1.17 -23.14 9.40
N ALA A 75 -1.53 -22.49 8.32
CA ALA A 75 -2.29 -21.25 8.37
C ALA A 75 -3.79 -21.54 8.46
N ILE A 76 -4.47 -20.78 9.31
CA ILE A 76 -5.92 -20.94 9.59
C ILE A 76 -6.79 -20.09 8.67
N VAL A 77 -6.21 -19.03 8.08
CA VAL A 77 -6.94 -18.12 7.21
C VAL A 77 -5.98 -17.42 6.24
N LEU A 78 -6.46 -17.20 5.02
CA LEU A 78 -5.89 -16.25 4.07
C LEU A 78 -6.90 -15.11 3.89
N ARG A 79 -6.45 -13.87 4.10
CA ARG A 79 -7.17 -12.67 3.72
C ARG A 79 -6.51 -12.04 2.51
N ILE A 80 -7.29 -11.78 1.47
CA ILE A 80 -6.86 -11.00 0.30
C ILE A 80 -7.64 -9.69 0.26
N GLU A 81 -7.00 -8.63 -0.19
CA GLU A 81 -7.63 -7.31 -0.42
C GLU A 81 -7.19 -6.79 -1.78
N PRO A 82 -7.76 -7.32 -2.87
CA PRO A 82 -7.37 -6.98 -4.23
C PRO A 82 -7.74 -5.54 -4.59
N ASP A 83 -7.01 -4.95 -5.55
CA ASP A 83 -7.31 -3.64 -6.13
C ASP A 83 -8.28 -3.82 -7.31
N VAL A 84 -9.52 -4.21 -6.99
CA VAL A 84 -10.61 -4.52 -7.94
C VAL A 84 -11.83 -3.70 -7.55
N GLU A 85 -12.62 -3.28 -8.53
CA GLU A 85 -13.86 -2.56 -8.28
C GLU A 85 -14.85 -3.46 -7.50
N SER A 86 -15.53 -2.86 -6.52
CA SER A 86 -16.37 -3.62 -5.58
C SER A 86 -17.63 -4.22 -6.23
N ASP A 87 -18.03 -3.72 -7.38
CA ASP A 87 -19.19 -4.16 -8.17
C ASP A 87 -18.81 -5.05 -9.37
N ASP A 88 -17.54 -5.44 -9.51
CA ASP A 88 -17.11 -6.42 -10.52
C ASP A 88 -17.72 -7.79 -10.24
N GLN A 89 -18.84 -8.09 -10.93
CA GLN A 89 -19.62 -9.31 -10.69
C GLN A 89 -18.90 -10.57 -11.18
N GLU A 90 -18.07 -10.46 -12.22
CA GLU A 90 -17.35 -11.59 -12.78
C GLU A 90 -16.23 -12.04 -11.81
N PHE A 91 -15.42 -11.11 -11.34
CA PHE A 91 -14.41 -11.41 -10.33
C PHE A 91 -15.04 -11.96 -9.04
N ARG A 92 -16.15 -11.37 -8.57
CA ARG A 92 -16.88 -11.85 -7.39
C ARG A 92 -17.36 -13.29 -7.56
N LYS A 93 -17.87 -13.62 -8.72
CA LYS A 93 -18.28 -15.00 -9.07
C LYS A 93 -17.09 -15.95 -8.99
N TYR A 94 -15.98 -15.61 -9.66
CA TYR A 94 -14.78 -16.45 -9.70
C TYR A 94 -14.20 -16.73 -8.30
N VAL A 95 -14.01 -15.68 -7.49
CA VAL A 95 -13.45 -15.90 -6.14
C VAL A 95 -14.40 -16.72 -5.26
N THR A 96 -15.72 -16.58 -5.45
CA THR A 96 -16.71 -17.40 -4.72
C THR A 96 -16.63 -18.87 -5.13
N GLU A 97 -16.51 -19.16 -6.43
CA GLU A 97 -16.33 -20.52 -6.96
C GLU A 97 -15.03 -21.15 -6.46
N LEU A 98 -13.97 -20.35 -6.29
CA LEU A 98 -12.68 -20.79 -5.72
C LEU A 98 -12.70 -20.98 -4.19
N GLY A 99 -13.83 -20.67 -3.54
CA GLY A 99 -14.09 -20.91 -2.13
C GLY A 99 -13.74 -19.72 -1.21
N TYR A 100 -13.50 -18.53 -1.76
CA TYR A 100 -13.37 -17.33 -0.95
C TYR A 100 -14.72 -16.84 -0.44
N LYS A 101 -14.71 -16.23 0.74
CA LYS A 101 -15.86 -15.53 1.28
C LYS A 101 -15.65 -14.04 1.14
N ILE A 102 -16.56 -13.37 0.44
CA ILE A 102 -16.52 -11.92 0.26
C ILE A 102 -17.13 -11.25 1.49
N LYS A 103 -16.43 -10.27 2.05
CA LYS A 103 -16.93 -9.45 3.16
C LYS A 103 -17.43 -8.12 2.61
N ASP A 104 -18.74 -7.97 2.47
CA ASP A 104 -19.39 -6.76 1.97
C ASP A 104 -19.86 -5.81 3.08
N ASP A 105 -19.96 -6.32 4.30
CA ASP A 105 -20.60 -5.68 5.45
C ASP A 105 -19.61 -5.02 6.42
N ALA A 106 -18.44 -4.64 5.92
CA ALA A 106 -17.49 -3.87 6.73
C ALA A 106 -18.18 -2.57 7.20
N LYS A 107 -18.57 -2.56 8.47
CA LYS A 107 -19.32 -1.45 9.09
C LYS A 107 -18.44 -0.43 9.73
N ASP A 108 -17.18 -0.79 9.98
CA ASP A 108 -16.22 0.04 10.68
C ASP A 108 -14.92 0.13 9.87
N PHE A 109 -14.28 1.29 9.91
CA PHE A 109 -12.93 1.51 9.38
C PHE A 109 -11.92 0.47 9.90
N MET A 110 -12.09 0.00 11.14
CA MET A 110 -11.24 -1.03 11.75
C MET A 110 -11.44 -2.43 11.16
N ASP A 111 -12.51 -2.65 10.42
CA ASP A 111 -12.76 -3.91 9.72
C ASP A 111 -11.92 -4.09 8.45
N GLU A 112 -11.32 -3.02 7.96
CA GLU A 112 -10.53 -2.98 6.74
C GLU A 112 -9.06 -2.67 7.05
N ILE A 113 -8.15 -3.46 6.48
CA ILE A 113 -6.70 -3.21 6.59
C ILE A 113 -6.26 -2.21 5.50
N GLN A 114 -6.87 -2.31 4.31
CA GLN A 114 -6.68 -1.38 3.21
C GLN A 114 -7.94 -0.52 3.04
N PRO A 115 -7.80 0.77 2.72
CA PRO A 115 -8.97 1.62 2.47
C PRO A 115 -9.75 1.10 1.26
N ARG A 116 -11.06 0.91 1.44
CA ARG A 116 -11.98 0.48 0.38
C ARG A 116 -12.15 1.56 -0.68
N TYR A 117 -12.19 2.81 -0.27
CA TYR A 117 -12.37 3.96 -1.16
C TYR A 117 -11.09 4.79 -1.17
N VAL A 118 -10.61 5.11 -2.36
CA VAL A 118 -9.43 5.94 -2.57
C VAL A 118 -9.73 7.03 -3.59
N PHE A 119 -9.13 8.20 -3.40
CA PHE A 119 -9.12 9.22 -4.45
C PHE A 119 -7.95 8.96 -5.39
N ARG A 120 -8.23 8.95 -6.70
CA ARG A 120 -7.20 8.85 -7.73
C ARG A 120 -7.12 10.16 -8.49
N LEU A 121 -5.92 10.70 -8.62
CA LEU A 121 -5.62 11.85 -9.45
C LEU A 121 -4.82 11.37 -10.66
N ASP A 122 -5.42 11.45 -11.84
CA ASP A 122 -4.71 11.18 -13.08
C ASP A 122 -3.88 12.42 -13.47
N ILE A 123 -2.55 12.24 -13.49
CA ILE A 123 -1.58 13.26 -13.88
C ILE A 123 -0.85 12.93 -15.19
N SER A 124 -1.24 11.81 -15.86
CA SER A 124 -0.56 11.34 -17.06
C SER A 124 -0.66 12.34 -18.19
N GLY A 125 0.48 12.75 -18.74
CA GLY A 125 0.57 13.70 -19.85
C GLY A 125 0.12 15.12 -19.55
N LYS A 126 -0.12 15.46 -18.27
CA LYS A 126 -0.54 16.81 -17.84
C LYS A 126 0.63 17.62 -17.32
N THR A 127 0.60 18.90 -17.62
CA THR A 127 1.49 19.87 -16.99
C THR A 127 1.08 20.17 -15.55
N GLU A 128 1.98 20.77 -14.76
CA GLU A 128 1.68 21.20 -13.40
C GLU A 128 0.49 22.20 -13.38
N GLU A 129 0.43 23.10 -14.36
CA GLU A 129 -0.65 24.08 -14.50
C GLU A 129 -1.99 23.41 -14.76
N GLU A 130 -2.04 22.38 -15.60
CA GLU A 130 -3.27 21.62 -15.89
C GLU A 130 -3.74 20.84 -14.67
N VAL A 131 -2.83 20.18 -13.94
CA VAL A 131 -3.16 19.50 -12.68
C VAL A 131 -3.67 20.50 -11.65
N MET A 132 -2.97 21.65 -11.50
CA MET A 132 -3.37 22.72 -10.61
C MET A 132 -4.75 23.29 -10.98
N ALA A 133 -5.06 23.45 -12.26
CA ALA A 133 -6.35 23.96 -12.74
C ALA A 133 -7.51 23.04 -12.32
N GLY A 134 -7.26 21.71 -12.26
CA GLY A 134 -8.24 20.72 -11.83
C GLY A 134 -8.56 20.75 -10.33
N PHE A 135 -7.75 21.38 -9.51
CA PHE A 135 -8.01 21.47 -8.07
C PHE A 135 -9.12 22.46 -7.72
N HIS A 136 -9.83 22.19 -6.63
CA HIS A 136 -10.79 23.14 -6.07
C HIS A 136 -10.13 24.50 -5.76
N GLN A 137 -10.84 25.60 -5.97
CA GLN A 137 -10.34 26.98 -5.82
C GLN A 137 -9.61 27.21 -4.48
N LYS A 138 -10.14 26.72 -3.37
CA LYS A 138 -9.56 26.85 -2.04
C LYS A 138 -8.18 26.18 -1.95
N TRP A 139 -7.99 25.04 -2.59
CA TRP A 139 -6.72 24.33 -2.60
C TRP A 139 -5.67 25.08 -3.41
N ARG A 140 -6.02 25.55 -4.61
CA ARG A 140 -5.15 26.41 -5.42
C ARG A 140 -4.71 27.66 -4.65
N TYR A 141 -5.64 28.30 -3.96
CA TYR A 141 -5.36 29.46 -3.13
C TYR A 141 -4.35 29.13 -2.01
N ASN A 142 -4.59 28.03 -1.27
CA ASN A 142 -3.75 27.64 -0.14
C ASN A 142 -2.33 27.24 -0.58
N ILE A 143 -2.19 26.52 -1.69
CA ILE A 143 -0.89 26.15 -2.26
C ILE A 143 -0.08 27.43 -2.59
N ARG A 144 -0.71 28.38 -3.28
CA ARG A 144 -0.07 29.65 -3.62
C ARG A 144 0.23 30.51 -2.38
N LEU A 145 -0.66 30.47 -1.39
CA LEU A 145 -0.48 31.18 -0.13
C LEU A 145 0.74 30.64 0.64
N ALA A 146 0.88 29.33 0.74
CA ALA A 146 2.02 28.69 1.40
C ALA A 146 3.35 29.18 0.79
N GLY A 147 3.48 29.14 -0.54
CA GLY A 147 4.66 29.65 -1.23
C GLY A 147 4.91 31.12 -0.95
N ARG A 148 3.88 31.98 -1.02
CA ARG A 148 4.00 33.42 -0.70
C ARG A 148 4.38 33.69 0.75
N LYS A 149 4.04 32.81 1.67
CA LYS A 149 4.42 32.89 3.08
C LYS A 149 5.82 32.32 3.36
N GLY A 150 6.53 31.87 2.34
CA GLY A 150 7.89 31.37 2.47
C GLY A 150 8.00 29.89 2.84
N VAL A 151 6.92 29.13 2.70
CA VAL A 151 7.01 27.66 2.82
C VAL A 151 7.77 27.12 1.62
N THR A 152 8.78 26.31 1.89
CA THR A 152 9.60 25.61 0.88
C THR A 152 9.51 24.10 1.09
N VAL A 153 9.57 23.33 0.00
CA VAL A 153 9.61 21.87 0.06
C VAL A 153 10.97 21.37 -0.40
N LYS A 154 11.52 20.41 0.31
CA LYS A 154 12.81 19.78 -0.03
C LYS A 154 12.68 18.27 0.03
N GLU A 155 13.43 17.61 -0.83
CA GLU A 155 13.66 16.17 -0.68
C GLU A 155 14.58 15.93 0.51
N GLY A 156 14.13 15.08 1.43
CA GLY A 156 14.85 14.72 2.64
C GLY A 156 15.71 13.47 2.44
N THR A 157 16.68 13.34 3.31
CA THR A 157 17.58 12.18 3.39
C THR A 157 17.08 11.17 4.44
N ARG A 158 17.82 10.07 4.60
CA ARG A 158 17.57 9.08 5.66
C ARG A 158 17.60 9.71 7.06
N GLU A 159 18.53 10.63 7.29
CA GLU A 159 18.70 11.32 8.57
C GLU A 159 17.52 12.21 8.91
N ASP A 160 16.86 12.78 7.90
CA ASP A 160 15.69 13.65 8.04
C ASP A 160 14.41 12.87 8.45
N LEU A 161 14.44 11.53 8.40
CA LEU A 161 13.35 10.70 8.92
C LEU A 161 13.06 10.95 10.39
N LYS A 162 14.04 11.39 11.17
CA LYS A 162 13.85 11.77 12.57
C LYS A 162 12.90 12.97 12.70
N GLU A 163 13.07 13.96 11.84
CA GLU A 163 12.19 15.14 11.84
C GLU A 163 10.78 14.77 11.32
N PHE A 164 10.72 13.96 10.26
CA PHE A 164 9.45 13.41 9.79
C PHE A 164 8.72 12.65 10.90
N HIS A 165 9.42 11.78 11.62
CA HIS A 165 8.83 10.99 12.71
C HIS A 165 8.32 11.86 13.86
N LYS A 166 9.02 12.94 14.23
CA LYS A 166 8.53 13.92 15.22
C LYS A 166 7.19 14.54 14.80
N ILE A 167 7.10 14.99 13.54
CA ILE A 167 5.86 15.54 12.97
C ILE A 167 4.73 14.51 13.03
N MET A 168 5.03 13.25 12.68
CA MET A 168 4.05 12.15 12.74
C MET A 168 3.58 11.88 14.17
N VAL A 169 4.49 11.89 15.15
CA VAL A 169 4.13 11.69 16.58
C VAL A 169 3.22 12.82 17.08
N GLU A 170 3.54 14.08 16.76
CA GLU A 170 2.68 15.22 17.09
C GLU A 170 1.29 15.11 16.44
N THR A 171 1.27 14.72 15.16
CA THR A 171 0.03 14.50 14.41
C THR A 171 -0.79 13.37 15.03
N GLY A 172 -0.16 12.24 15.35
CA GLY A 172 -0.82 11.10 15.97
C GLY A 172 -1.39 11.42 17.36
N ALA A 173 -0.65 12.19 18.16
CA ALA A 173 -1.12 12.66 19.46
C ALA A 173 -2.32 13.61 19.35
N ARG A 174 -2.30 14.51 18.36
CA ARG A 174 -3.42 15.44 18.10
C ARG A 174 -4.67 14.72 17.61
N ASP A 175 -4.50 13.78 16.67
CA ASP A 175 -5.60 13.18 15.91
C ASP A 175 -6.02 11.78 16.45
N GLY A 176 -5.33 11.27 17.49
CA GLY A 176 -5.74 10.08 18.22
C GLY A 176 -5.38 8.75 17.55
N PHE A 177 -4.29 8.67 16.76
CA PHE A 177 -3.86 7.42 16.13
C PHE A 177 -2.40 7.04 16.46
N ILE A 178 -2.12 5.74 16.36
CA ILE A 178 -0.81 5.18 16.72
C ILE A 178 0.15 5.30 15.53
N ILE A 179 1.34 5.85 15.80
CA ILE A 179 2.41 5.98 14.82
C ILE A 179 3.35 4.78 14.89
N ARG A 180 3.83 4.34 13.72
CA ARG A 180 4.91 3.36 13.63
C ARG A 180 6.20 3.96 14.22
N PRO A 181 7.07 3.13 14.83
CA PRO A 181 8.34 3.60 15.36
C PRO A 181 9.27 4.09 14.23
N LEU A 182 10.27 4.91 14.59
CA LEU A 182 11.22 5.49 13.62
C LEU A 182 11.90 4.41 12.77
N GLU A 183 12.29 3.30 13.38
CA GLU A 183 12.96 2.17 12.73
C GLU A 183 12.14 1.57 11.59
N TYR A 184 10.81 1.68 11.64
CA TYR A 184 9.96 1.24 10.54
C TYR A 184 10.14 2.13 9.31
N PHE A 185 10.20 3.44 9.49
CA PHE A 185 10.41 4.41 8.40
C PHE A 185 11.84 4.33 7.86
N GLU A 186 12.83 4.15 8.73
CA GLU A 186 14.22 3.90 8.34
C GLU A 186 14.32 2.65 7.46
N LYS A 187 13.69 1.57 7.87
CA LYS A 187 13.64 0.33 7.10
C LYS A 187 12.92 0.48 5.76
N MET A 188 11.85 1.29 5.71
CA MET A 188 11.21 1.64 4.44
C MET A 188 12.20 2.36 3.53
N TYR A 189 12.90 3.35 4.05
CA TYR A 189 13.88 4.12 3.28
C TYR A 189 15.01 3.23 2.76
N ASP A 190 15.58 2.41 3.62
CA ASP A 190 16.71 1.54 3.28
C ASP A 190 16.37 0.50 2.21
N ASN A 191 15.12 0.10 2.09
CA ASN A 191 14.69 -0.92 1.11
C ASN A 191 14.00 -0.34 -0.13
N LEU A 192 13.44 0.87 -0.07
CA LEU A 192 12.62 1.42 -1.16
C LEU A 192 13.23 2.66 -1.82
N ALA A 193 14.05 3.44 -1.11
CA ALA A 193 14.65 4.64 -1.69
C ALA A 193 15.94 4.31 -2.47
N PRO A 194 16.26 5.10 -3.50
CA PRO A 194 15.46 6.17 -4.09
C PRO A 194 14.47 5.70 -5.16
N GLU A 195 14.47 4.41 -5.52
CA GLU A 195 13.75 3.89 -6.69
C GLU A 195 12.22 3.88 -6.52
N HIS A 196 11.76 3.59 -5.31
CA HIS A 196 10.33 3.40 -5.04
C HIS A 196 9.79 4.31 -3.93
N MET A 197 10.64 5.16 -3.35
CA MET A 197 10.25 6.02 -2.23
C MET A 197 11.04 7.31 -2.24
N LYS A 198 10.39 8.40 -1.86
CA LYS A 198 11.03 9.68 -1.50
C LYS A 198 10.50 10.16 -0.16
N LEU A 199 11.30 10.98 0.52
CA LEU A 199 10.86 11.77 1.66
C LEU A 199 10.78 13.23 1.20
N LEU A 200 9.62 13.86 1.36
CA LEU A 200 9.45 15.28 1.09
C LEU A 200 9.08 16.00 2.39
N LEU A 201 9.82 17.04 2.74
CA LEU A 201 9.59 17.85 3.93
C LEU A 201 9.30 19.29 3.55
N ALA A 202 8.25 19.86 4.13
CA ALA A 202 7.93 21.27 4.01
C ALA A 202 8.52 22.03 5.19
N TYR A 203 9.15 23.16 4.91
CA TYR A 203 9.82 24.01 5.88
C TYR A 203 9.21 25.41 5.90
N TYR A 204 9.07 25.96 7.08
CA TYR A 204 8.76 27.38 7.31
C TYR A 204 9.73 27.96 8.34
N GLU A 205 10.37 29.07 8.02
CA GLU A 205 11.40 29.71 8.87
C GLU A 205 12.51 28.72 9.34
N GLY A 206 12.92 27.83 8.43
CA GLY A 206 13.94 26.82 8.69
C GLY A 206 13.50 25.62 9.53
N LYS A 207 12.25 25.57 9.96
CA LYS A 207 11.69 24.45 10.74
C LYS A 207 10.84 23.55 9.86
N PRO A 208 10.97 22.21 9.96
CA PRO A 208 10.07 21.28 9.27
C PRO A 208 8.69 21.36 9.92
N ILE A 209 7.66 21.56 9.09
CA ILE A 209 6.27 21.73 9.54
C ILE A 209 5.31 20.66 8.99
N SER A 210 5.71 19.95 7.95
CA SER A 210 4.93 18.86 7.35
C SER A 210 5.86 17.94 6.59
N GLY A 211 5.41 16.70 6.36
CA GLY A 211 6.15 15.74 5.56
C GLY A 211 5.24 14.71 4.92
N VAL A 212 5.68 14.18 3.78
CA VAL A 212 5.02 13.06 3.09
C VAL A 212 6.07 12.07 2.58
N ILE A 213 5.68 10.82 2.53
CA ILE A 213 6.47 9.74 1.94
C ILE A 213 5.67 9.19 0.75
N PRO A 214 5.86 9.74 -0.46
CA PRO A 214 5.31 9.13 -1.66
C PRO A 214 6.02 7.81 -1.95
N ILE A 215 5.24 6.76 -2.20
CA ILE A 215 5.72 5.47 -2.69
C ILE A 215 5.24 5.33 -4.12
N PHE A 216 6.14 4.97 -5.03
CA PHE A 216 5.84 4.86 -6.45
C PHE A 216 6.33 3.54 -7.04
N TYR A 217 5.50 3.00 -7.92
CA TYR A 217 5.82 1.79 -8.67
C TYR A 217 5.09 1.81 -10.02
N GLY A 218 5.83 1.60 -11.10
CA GLY A 218 5.30 1.70 -12.45
C GLY A 218 4.69 3.07 -12.72
N ASN A 219 3.40 3.12 -13.01
CA ASN A 219 2.65 4.34 -13.31
C ASN A 219 1.77 4.83 -12.13
N LYS A 220 1.98 4.32 -10.92
CA LYS A 220 1.19 4.67 -9.74
C LYS A 220 2.07 5.26 -8.63
N THR A 221 1.49 6.20 -7.88
CA THR A 221 2.07 6.77 -6.65
C THR A 221 1.01 6.73 -5.55
N TRP A 222 1.44 6.38 -4.34
CA TRP A 222 0.63 6.33 -3.12
C TRP A 222 1.14 7.28 -2.06
#